data_f12795f517523ea08675158f9567a32e
#
_entry.id   f12795f517523ea08675158f9567a32e
#
_cell.length_a   1.000
_cell.length_b   1.000
_cell.length_c   1.000
_cell.angle_alpha   90.00
_cell.angle_beta   90.00
_cell.angle_gamma   90.00
#
_symmetry.space_group_name_H-M   'P 1'
#
loop_
_entity.id
_entity.type
_entity.pdbx_description
1 polymer ?
#
loop_
_entity_poly.entity_id
_entity_poly.type
_entity_poly.pdbx_seq_one_letter_code
_entity_poly.pdbx_strand_id
1 'polypeptide(L)'
;VKKIVLAFLIVLGMATASFAFDDEDFQIWNTVKANWKFADDWKISLEEEFYHGDNVGHMYYQHSDLGVTYSGFAKWFDIGIFYRQIFQKINHDWKPENRPHVDATFKWNLFDFSFSDRSRYEYRGMPNKDNTWRYRNCFKMKSPWKLTKFEIRPYTAYEIFYDSGTSSLNRKRFYHGFTFKVTEKVSADLYYMRQSDDKKDYWNHTNVFGTRFNINF
;
A
#
# COMPACT_ATOMS: atom_id res chain seq x y z
N VAL A 1 -7.91 -8.54 -27.23
CA VAL A 1 -6.49 -8.20 -27.11
C VAL A 1 -6.25 -6.76 -27.58
N LYS A 2 -6.65 -6.34 -28.79
CA LYS A 2 -6.44 -4.97 -29.33
C LYS A 2 -7.07 -3.85 -28.47
N LYS A 3 -8.25 -4.08 -27.87
CA LYS A 3 -8.92 -3.08 -27.01
C LYS A 3 -8.24 -2.93 -25.62
N ILE A 4 -7.56 -3.97 -25.14
CA ILE A 4 -6.81 -3.96 -23.87
C ILE A 4 -5.48 -3.23 -24.06
N VAL A 5 -4.82 -3.41 -25.20
CA VAL A 5 -3.59 -2.68 -25.56
C VAL A 5 -3.88 -1.19 -25.72
N LEU A 6 -5.04 -0.81 -26.29
CA LEU A 6 -5.44 0.59 -26.44
C LEU A 6 -5.73 1.25 -25.06
N ALA A 7 -6.37 0.53 -24.12
CA ALA A 7 -6.58 1.03 -22.76
C ALA A 7 -5.26 1.20 -22.00
N PHE A 8 -4.28 0.31 -22.22
CA PHE A 8 -2.95 0.42 -21.64
C PHE A 8 -2.15 1.60 -22.21
N LEU A 9 -2.29 1.89 -23.51
CA LEU A 9 -1.65 3.03 -24.19
C LEU A 9 -2.25 4.38 -23.80
N ILE A 10 -3.54 4.44 -23.49
CA ILE A 10 -4.22 5.68 -23.03
C ILE A 10 -3.74 6.07 -21.61
N VAL A 11 -3.45 5.08 -20.76
CA VAL A 11 -2.88 5.32 -19.41
C VAL A 11 -1.41 5.79 -19.49
N LEU A 12 -0.65 5.34 -20.50
CA LEU A 12 0.74 5.78 -20.72
C LEU A 12 0.85 7.19 -21.31
N GLY A 13 -0.19 7.69 -21.97
CA GLY A 13 -0.17 8.99 -22.67
C GLY A 13 -0.43 10.23 -21.81
N MET A 14 -0.66 10.08 -20.50
CA MET A 14 -0.93 11.22 -19.60
C MET A 14 0.28 11.63 -18.73
N ALA A 15 1.46 11.09 -18.97
CA ALA A 15 2.67 11.38 -18.19
C ALA A 15 3.62 12.31 -18.95
N THR A 16 3.23 13.57 -19.16
CA THR A 16 4.16 14.64 -19.53
C THR A 16 3.89 15.87 -18.68
N ALA A 17 4.25 15.80 -17.42
CA ALA A 17 4.49 16.99 -16.61
C ALA A 17 5.73 16.70 -15.75
N SER A 18 6.76 17.47 -15.96
CA SER A 18 8.02 17.46 -15.22
C SER A 18 7.77 18.00 -13.81
N PHE A 19 7.95 17.18 -12.78
CA PHE A 19 7.81 17.62 -11.39
C PHE A 19 8.99 17.09 -10.58
N ALA A 20 9.60 17.97 -9.79
CA ALA A 20 10.65 17.62 -8.84
C ALA A 20 10.10 16.88 -7.62
N PHE A 21 10.96 16.35 -6.74
CA PHE A 21 10.63 15.75 -5.42
C PHE A 21 9.92 16.74 -4.46
N ASP A 22 9.59 17.89 -4.97
CA ASP A 22 8.81 18.94 -4.36
C ASP A 22 7.31 18.61 -4.34
N ASP A 23 6.47 19.60 -4.20
CA ASP A 23 5.03 19.44 -4.25
C ASP A 23 4.60 18.90 -5.62
N GLU A 24 3.68 17.91 -5.62
CA GLU A 24 3.15 17.22 -6.80
C GLU A 24 4.09 16.22 -7.52
N ASP A 25 5.18 15.74 -6.87
CA ASP A 25 6.05 14.70 -7.44
C ASP A 25 5.26 13.47 -7.92
N PHE A 26 5.64 12.94 -9.09
CA PHE A 26 5.06 11.73 -9.63
C PHE A 26 5.95 10.51 -9.38
N GLN A 27 5.37 9.47 -8.81
CA GLN A 27 6.07 8.27 -8.39
C GLN A 27 5.42 6.99 -8.92
N ILE A 28 6.23 5.93 -9.06
CA ILE A 28 5.75 4.57 -9.33
C ILE A 28 6.12 3.67 -8.16
N TRP A 29 5.10 2.98 -7.63
CA TRP A 29 5.26 2.01 -6.55
C TRP A 29 4.86 0.62 -7.01
N ASN A 30 5.76 -0.34 -6.82
CA ASN A 30 5.54 -1.72 -7.22
C ASN A 30 5.62 -2.63 -5.99
N THR A 31 4.59 -3.46 -5.80
CA THR A 31 4.49 -4.40 -4.68
C THR A 31 4.30 -5.81 -5.22
N VAL A 32 5.01 -6.77 -4.67
CA VAL A 32 4.75 -8.20 -4.84
C VAL A 32 4.51 -8.80 -3.46
N LYS A 33 3.40 -9.52 -3.28
CA LYS A 33 3.04 -10.17 -2.03
C LYS A 33 2.72 -11.64 -2.27
N ALA A 34 3.46 -12.50 -1.61
CA ALA A 34 3.20 -13.94 -1.54
C ALA A 34 2.48 -14.26 -0.23
N ASN A 35 1.43 -15.07 -0.31
CA ASN A 35 0.64 -15.52 0.84
C ASN A 35 0.59 -17.04 0.82
N TRP A 36 0.90 -17.65 1.93
CA TRP A 36 0.82 -19.10 2.13
C TRP A 36 -0.09 -19.41 3.30
N LYS A 37 -1.22 -20.09 3.01
CA LYS A 37 -2.14 -20.59 4.01
C LYS A 37 -1.63 -21.96 4.51
N PHE A 38 -1.00 -22.01 5.66
CA PHE A 38 -0.41 -23.25 6.21
C PHE A 38 -1.31 -23.99 7.21
N ALA A 39 -2.38 -23.36 7.67
CA ALA A 39 -3.46 -23.94 8.44
C ALA A 39 -4.76 -23.18 8.16
N ASP A 40 -5.92 -23.69 8.62
CA ASP A 40 -7.24 -23.14 8.27
C ASP A 40 -7.38 -21.65 8.55
N ASP A 41 -6.86 -21.20 9.68
CA ASP A 41 -6.97 -19.82 10.13
C ASP A 41 -5.64 -19.06 10.12
N TRP A 42 -4.55 -19.72 9.66
CA TRP A 42 -3.21 -19.15 9.70
C TRP A 42 -2.63 -18.93 8.31
N LYS A 43 -2.03 -17.77 8.12
CA LYS A 43 -1.39 -17.38 6.87
C LYS A 43 -0.06 -16.69 7.13
N ILE A 44 1.00 -17.12 6.44
CA ILE A 44 2.26 -16.40 6.33
C ILE A 44 2.18 -15.50 5.09
N SER A 45 2.73 -14.30 5.19
CA SER A 45 2.84 -13.37 4.07
C SER A 45 4.26 -12.83 3.98
N LEU A 46 4.78 -12.76 2.75
CA LEU A 46 6.02 -12.06 2.41
C LEU A 46 5.67 -10.99 1.37
N GLU A 47 6.07 -9.75 1.62
CA GLU A 47 5.83 -8.62 0.73
C GLU A 47 7.14 -7.90 0.43
N GLU A 48 7.36 -7.60 -0.85
CA GLU A 48 8.45 -6.76 -1.34
C GLU A 48 7.85 -5.54 -2.03
N GLU A 49 8.34 -4.35 -1.70
CA GLU A 49 7.84 -3.10 -2.28
C GLU A 49 8.99 -2.16 -2.65
N PHE A 50 8.86 -1.54 -3.82
CA PHE A 50 9.87 -0.64 -4.41
C PHE A 50 9.22 0.66 -4.86
N TYR A 51 9.83 1.80 -4.50
CA TYR A 51 9.37 3.13 -4.90
C TYR A 51 10.39 3.83 -5.78
N HIS A 52 9.91 4.30 -6.92
CA HIS A 52 10.63 5.16 -7.84
C HIS A 52 9.99 6.55 -7.79
N GLY A 53 10.76 7.55 -7.45
CA GLY A 53 10.36 8.96 -7.39
C GLY A 53 11.24 9.83 -8.28
N ASP A 54 11.17 11.14 -8.10
CA ASP A 54 11.84 12.10 -8.95
C ASP A 54 11.44 11.85 -10.42
N ASN A 55 10.14 11.94 -10.69
CA ASN A 55 9.55 11.59 -11.98
C ASN A 55 9.97 10.20 -12.48
N VAL A 56 10.00 9.22 -11.58
CA VAL A 56 10.40 7.83 -11.85
C VAL A 56 11.89 7.64 -12.16
N GLY A 57 12.70 8.70 -12.06
CA GLY A 57 14.12 8.67 -12.39
C GLY A 57 14.98 7.82 -11.44
N HIS A 58 14.57 7.70 -10.17
CA HIS A 58 15.40 7.06 -9.16
C HIS A 58 14.61 6.18 -8.20
N MET A 59 15.13 4.98 -7.93
CA MET A 59 14.66 4.18 -6.80
C MET A 59 15.20 4.77 -5.50
N TYR A 60 14.30 5.11 -4.57
CA TYR A 60 14.66 5.75 -3.31
C TYR A 60 14.19 4.98 -2.06
N TYR A 61 13.35 3.96 -2.24
CA TYR A 61 12.78 3.19 -1.13
C TYR A 61 12.55 1.75 -1.56
N GLN A 62 12.87 0.84 -0.66
CA GLN A 62 12.48 -0.56 -0.74
C GLN A 62 12.19 -1.11 0.64
N HIS A 63 11.30 -2.12 0.73
CA HIS A 63 11.14 -2.88 1.95
C HIS A 63 10.77 -4.34 1.68
N SER A 64 11.19 -5.19 2.62
CA SER A 64 10.72 -6.55 2.80
C SER A 64 9.87 -6.62 4.05
N ASP A 65 8.69 -7.23 3.99
CA ASP A 65 7.75 -7.37 5.11
C ASP A 65 7.32 -8.83 5.26
N LEU A 66 7.70 -9.46 6.36
CA LEU A 66 7.34 -10.84 6.68
C LEU A 66 6.39 -10.85 7.88
N GLY A 67 5.34 -11.64 7.81
CA GLY A 67 4.43 -11.75 8.95
C GLY A 67 3.46 -12.91 8.90
N VAL A 68 2.78 -13.08 10.02
CA VAL A 68 1.78 -14.11 10.23
C VAL A 68 0.45 -13.44 10.57
N THR A 69 -0.62 -13.92 9.95
CA THR A 69 -2.00 -13.46 10.21
C THR A 69 -2.83 -14.63 10.74
N TYR A 70 -3.63 -14.38 11.76
CA TYR A 70 -4.63 -15.27 12.32
C TYR A 70 -6.04 -14.73 12.05
N SER A 71 -6.93 -15.58 11.54
CA SER A 71 -8.32 -15.25 11.15
C SER A 71 -9.36 -16.09 11.90
N GLY A 72 -8.96 -16.86 12.91
CA GLY A 72 -9.83 -17.82 13.60
C GLY A 72 -10.71 -17.24 14.71
N PHE A 73 -10.54 -15.98 15.13
CA PHE A 73 -11.41 -15.40 16.15
C PHE A 73 -12.82 -15.16 15.63
N ALA A 74 -12.95 -14.60 14.43
CA ALA A 74 -14.23 -14.34 13.79
C ALA A 74 -14.04 -14.10 12.27
N LYS A 75 -15.03 -14.44 11.45
CA LYS A 75 -14.97 -14.24 9.99
C LYS A 75 -14.78 -12.78 9.56
N TRP A 76 -15.13 -11.85 10.44
CA TRP A 76 -15.04 -10.41 10.21
C TRP A 76 -13.77 -9.77 10.81
N PHE A 77 -12.87 -10.56 11.43
CA PHE A 77 -11.69 -10.03 12.12
C PHE A 77 -10.43 -10.85 11.83
N ASP A 78 -9.36 -10.17 11.43
CA ASP A 78 -8.02 -10.73 11.32
C ASP A 78 -7.07 -9.93 12.22
N ILE A 79 -6.11 -10.64 12.83
CA ILE A 79 -4.98 -10.04 13.53
C ILE A 79 -3.67 -10.58 12.96
N GLY A 80 -2.67 -9.73 12.80
CA GLY A 80 -1.38 -10.14 12.28
C GLY A 80 -0.22 -9.44 12.95
N ILE A 81 0.91 -10.15 13.02
CA ILE A 81 2.19 -9.63 13.52
C ILE A 81 3.19 -9.72 12.38
N PHE A 82 3.92 -8.64 12.17
CA PHE A 82 4.82 -8.47 11.03
C PHE A 82 6.13 -7.84 11.46
N TYR A 83 7.16 -8.12 10.68
CA TYR A 83 8.44 -7.42 10.75
C TYR A 83 8.80 -6.89 9.37
N ARG A 84 9.02 -5.59 9.28
CA ARG A 84 9.38 -4.89 8.06
C ARG A 84 10.80 -4.34 8.17
N GLN A 85 11.65 -4.73 7.22
CA GLN A 85 12.96 -4.14 7.01
C GLN A 85 12.86 -3.15 5.85
N ILE A 86 13.22 -1.90 6.10
CA ILE A 86 13.19 -0.81 5.12
C ILE A 86 14.59 -0.35 4.82
N PHE A 87 14.81 0.01 3.57
CA PHE A 87 15.95 0.81 3.13
C PHE A 87 15.42 2.02 2.37
N GLN A 88 15.75 3.21 2.86
CA GLN A 88 15.35 4.47 2.24
C GLN A 88 16.59 5.31 1.93
N LYS A 89 16.63 5.87 0.72
CA LYS A 89 17.72 6.73 0.28
C LYS A 89 17.52 8.14 0.84
N ILE A 90 18.47 8.61 1.65
CA ILE A 90 18.48 9.94 2.26
C ILE A 90 19.85 10.54 1.99
N ASN A 91 19.92 11.68 1.32
CA ASN A 91 21.18 12.34 0.93
C ASN A 91 22.15 11.37 0.22
N HIS A 92 21.66 10.63 -0.78
CA HIS A 92 22.36 9.64 -1.59
C HIS A 92 22.73 8.33 -0.86
N ASP A 93 22.60 8.22 0.46
CA ASP A 93 22.91 7.03 1.24
C ASP A 93 21.65 6.22 1.56
N TRP A 94 21.76 4.88 1.49
CA TRP A 94 20.73 3.98 1.96
C TRP A 94 20.72 3.89 3.48
N LYS A 95 19.63 4.29 4.12
CA LYS A 95 19.43 4.23 5.56
C LYS A 95 18.44 3.13 5.91
N PRO A 96 18.82 2.20 6.80
CA PRO A 96 17.92 1.15 7.24
C PRO A 96 16.92 1.66 8.29
N GLU A 97 15.72 1.05 8.31
CA GLU A 97 14.74 1.20 9.39
C GLU A 97 14.13 -0.16 9.69
N ASN A 98 14.09 -0.54 10.97
CA ASN A 98 13.43 -1.74 11.46
C ASN A 98 12.04 -1.38 11.98
N ARG A 99 11.02 -2.11 11.50
CA ARG A 99 9.63 -1.75 11.78
C ARG A 99 8.77 -2.97 12.09
N PRO A 100 8.87 -3.52 13.32
CA PRO A 100 7.85 -4.46 13.78
C PRO A 100 6.50 -3.76 13.88
N HIS A 101 5.43 -4.48 13.52
CA HIS A 101 4.08 -3.94 13.58
C HIS A 101 3.02 -5.00 13.80
N VAL A 102 1.88 -4.55 14.31
CA VAL A 102 0.68 -5.36 14.49
C VAL A 102 -0.45 -4.75 13.67
N ASP A 103 -1.19 -5.60 12.96
CA ASP A 103 -2.37 -5.25 12.19
C ASP A 103 -3.63 -5.86 12.82
N ALA A 104 -4.67 -5.08 12.99
CA ALA A 104 -6.02 -5.54 13.27
C ALA A 104 -6.92 -5.11 12.10
N THR A 105 -7.59 -6.07 11.45
CA THR A 105 -8.42 -5.79 10.28
C THR A 105 -9.84 -6.26 10.50
N PHE A 106 -10.79 -5.34 10.43
CA PHE A 106 -12.22 -5.60 10.43
C PHE A 106 -12.74 -5.67 9.00
N LYS A 107 -13.64 -6.62 8.71
CA LYS A 107 -14.19 -6.87 7.37
C LYS A 107 -15.70 -7.05 7.46
N TRP A 108 -16.43 -6.40 6.57
CA TRP A 108 -17.89 -6.57 6.46
C TRP A 108 -18.38 -6.30 5.06
N ASN A 109 -19.61 -6.70 4.77
CA ASN A 109 -20.30 -6.39 3.54
C ASN A 109 -21.55 -5.59 3.85
N LEU A 110 -21.85 -4.59 3.02
CA LEU A 110 -23.08 -3.80 3.09
C LEU A 110 -23.50 -3.46 1.66
N PHE A 111 -24.75 -3.74 1.27
CA PHE A 111 -25.27 -3.54 -0.08
C PHE A 111 -24.35 -4.14 -1.17
N ASP A 112 -23.86 -5.37 -0.94
CA ASP A 112 -22.91 -6.08 -1.80
C ASP A 112 -21.51 -5.45 -1.94
N PHE A 113 -21.28 -4.25 -1.40
CA PHE A 113 -19.94 -3.69 -1.27
C PHE A 113 -19.18 -4.39 -0.16
N SER A 114 -17.89 -4.63 -0.41
CA SER A 114 -16.98 -5.18 0.61
C SER A 114 -16.18 -4.06 1.24
N PHE A 115 -16.20 -4.01 2.57
CA PHE A 115 -15.49 -3.04 3.38
C PHE A 115 -14.41 -3.70 4.20
N SER A 116 -13.30 -3.00 4.41
CA SER A 116 -12.31 -3.37 5.41
C SER A 116 -11.74 -2.13 6.07
N ASP A 117 -11.50 -2.23 7.37
CA ASP A 117 -10.83 -1.24 8.18
C ASP A 117 -9.63 -1.89 8.85
N ARG A 118 -8.43 -1.45 8.50
CA ARG A 118 -7.17 -1.95 9.07
C ARG A 118 -6.56 -0.89 9.97
N SER A 119 -6.45 -1.20 11.25
CA SER A 119 -5.63 -0.48 12.23
C SER A 119 -4.26 -1.15 12.32
N ARG A 120 -3.19 -0.36 12.17
CA ARG A 120 -1.81 -0.81 12.28
C ARG A 120 -1.07 0.02 13.32
N TYR A 121 -0.33 -0.65 14.17
CA TYR A 121 0.55 -0.02 15.14
C TYR A 121 1.98 -0.44 14.85
N GLU A 122 2.85 0.54 14.53
CA GLU A 122 4.22 0.32 14.07
C GLU A 122 5.20 0.92 15.08
N TYR A 123 6.24 0.16 15.44
CA TYR A 123 7.43 0.69 16.08
C TYR A 123 8.48 0.98 15.00
N ARG A 124 9.10 2.15 15.03
CA ARG A 124 10.06 2.60 14.02
C ARG A 124 11.43 2.77 14.66
N GLY A 125 12.31 1.80 14.44
CA GLY A 125 13.69 1.80 14.90
C GLY A 125 14.62 2.24 13.78
N MET A 126 15.27 3.38 13.94
CA MET A 126 16.22 3.94 13.00
C MET A 126 17.57 4.16 13.66
N PRO A 127 18.70 3.75 13.04
CA PRO A 127 20.02 4.07 13.57
C PRO A 127 20.21 5.57 13.72
N ASN A 128 20.79 5.99 14.87
CA ASN A 128 21.13 7.38 15.16
C ASN A 128 19.95 8.36 15.19
N LYS A 129 18.75 7.87 15.44
CA LYS A 129 17.54 8.68 15.67
C LYS A 129 16.74 8.09 16.82
N ASP A 130 15.93 8.93 17.46
CA ASP A 130 14.97 8.47 18.45
C ASP A 130 13.96 7.55 17.80
N ASN A 131 13.65 6.45 18.49
CA ASN A 131 12.62 5.53 18.07
C ASN A 131 11.26 6.18 18.24
N THR A 132 10.36 5.95 17.29
CA THR A 132 9.00 6.49 17.32
C THR A 132 7.96 5.41 17.13
N TRP A 133 6.74 5.71 17.54
CA TRP A 133 5.56 4.88 17.27
C TRP A 133 4.71 5.56 16.22
N ARG A 134 4.08 4.74 15.38
CA ARG A 134 3.15 5.25 14.38
C ARG A 134 1.90 4.39 14.35
N TYR A 135 0.76 5.06 14.46
CA TYR A 135 -0.54 4.47 14.20
C TYR A 135 -0.98 4.78 12.77
N ARG A 136 -1.55 3.77 12.11
CA ARG A 136 -2.14 3.92 10.77
C ARG A 136 -3.51 3.30 10.79
N ASN A 137 -4.48 3.97 10.19
CA ASN A 137 -5.78 3.38 9.90
C ASN A 137 -6.07 3.51 8.40
N CYS A 138 -6.50 2.42 7.79
CA CYS A 138 -6.82 2.34 6.37
C CYS A 138 -8.22 1.76 6.19
N PHE A 139 -9.15 2.62 5.80
CA PHE A 139 -10.49 2.23 5.38
C PHE A 139 -10.52 1.98 3.87
N LYS A 140 -11.02 0.82 3.44
CA LYS A 140 -11.14 0.43 2.03
C LYS A 140 -12.55 -0.03 1.74
N MET A 141 -13.11 0.46 0.63
CA MET A 141 -14.38 0.03 0.05
C MET A 141 -14.12 -0.54 -1.35
N LYS A 142 -14.63 -1.74 -1.63
CA LYS A 142 -14.55 -2.40 -2.94
C LYS A 142 -15.94 -2.66 -3.48
N SER A 143 -16.15 -2.32 -4.77
CA SER A 143 -17.43 -2.50 -5.43
C SER A 143 -17.81 -3.97 -5.60
N PRO A 144 -19.12 -4.29 -5.70
CA PRO A 144 -19.58 -5.63 -6.04
C PRO A 144 -19.37 -5.98 -7.51
N TRP A 145 -19.20 -4.98 -8.38
CA TRP A 145 -19.16 -5.16 -9.83
C TRP A 145 -17.92 -5.95 -10.23
N LYS A 146 -18.15 -7.00 -11.00
CA LYS A 146 -17.11 -7.82 -11.60
C LYS A 146 -17.15 -7.58 -13.11
N LEU A 147 -16.37 -6.59 -13.55
CA LEU A 147 -16.33 -6.20 -14.94
C LEU A 147 -15.38 -7.13 -15.69
N THR A 148 -15.81 -7.61 -16.85
CA THR A 148 -15.04 -8.50 -17.74
C THR A 148 -14.73 -9.88 -17.14
N LYS A 149 -14.15 -10.76 -17.95
CA LYS A 149 -13.67 -12.09 -17.52
C LYS A 149 -12.53 -12.06 -16.48
N PHE A 150 -11.90 -10.90 -16.29
CA PHE A 150 -10.85 -10.71 -15.29
C PHE A 150 -11.41 -10.26 -13.93
N GLU A 151 -12.74 -10.27 -13.76
CA GLU A 151 -13.41 -9.83 -12.54
C GLU A 151 -12.89 -8.48 -12.03
N ILE A 152 -12.73 -7.51 -12.94
CA ILE A 152 -12.22 -6.17 -12.57
C ILE A 152 -13.19 -5.53 -11.58
N ARG A 153 -12.70 -5.20 -10.38
CA ARG A 153 -13.48 -4.60 -9.29
C ARG A 153 -12.87 -3.26 -8.89
N PRO A 154 -13.58 -2.15 -9.12
CA PRO A 154 -13.16 -0.84 -8.61
C PRO A 154 -13.09 -0.83 -7.08
N TYR A 155 -12.14 -0.08 -6.53
CA TYR A 155 -12.08 0.20 -5.11
C TYR A 155 -11.60 1.62 -4.83
N THR A 156 -11.90 2.10 -3.64
CA THR A 156 -11.31 3.30 -3.06
C THR A 156 -10.84 3.01 -1.65
N ALA A 157 -9.80 3.72 -1.19
CA ALA A 157 -9.34 3.63 0.19
C ALA A 157 -8.82 4.98 0.68
N TYR A 158 -8.94 5.19 1.98
CA TYR A 158 -8.39 6.33 2.67
C TYR A 158 -7.55 5.86 3.86
N GLU A 159 -6.32 6.36 3.95
CA GLU A 159 -5.39 5.98 5.01
C GLU A 159 -4.84 7.23 5.71
N ILE A 160 -4.83 7.21 7.04
CA ILE A 160 -4.27 8.26 7.90
C ILE A 160 -3.11 7.71 8.72
N PHE A 161 -2.19 8.60 9.09
CA PHE A 161 -1.00 8.27 9.86
C PHE A 161 -0.84 9.27 11.00
N TYR A 162 -0.81 8.75 12.22
CA TYR A 162 -0.41 9.49 13.41
C TYR A 162 0.99 9.06 13.82
N ASP A 163 1.92 9.99 13.97
CA ASP A 163 3.31 9.72 14.35
C ASP A 163 3.62 10.35 15.71
N SER A 164 4.13 9.54 16.65
CA SER A 164 4.46 10.02 18.01
C SER A 164 5.61 11.01 18.02
N GLY A 165 6.52 10.94 17.04
CA GLY A 165 7.64 11.87 16.94
C GLY A 165 7.22 13.31 16.60
N THR A 166 6.08 13.48 15.93
CA THR A 166 5.46 14.78 15.65
C THR A 166 4.24 15.06 16.52
N SER A 167 3.74 14.04 17.24
CA SER A 167 2.50 14.09 18.03
C SER A 167 1.29 14.57 17.21
N SER A 168 1.25 14.24 15.93
CA SER A 168 0.23 14.72 14.99
C SER A 168 -0.14 13.70 13.91
N LEU A 169 -1.29 13.96 13.24
CA LEU A 169 -1.63 13.31 11.98
C LEU A 169 -0.80 13.95 10.87
N ASN A 170 0.32 13.32 10.55
CA ASN A 170 1.35 13.91 9.68
C ASN A 170 1.32 13.39 8.23
N ARG A 171 0.43 12.43 7.92
CA ARG A 171 0.27 11.90 6.56
C ARG A 171 -1.14 11.39 6.34
N LYS A 172 -1.63 11.57 5.13
CA LYS A 172 -2.87 10.97 4.62
C LYS A 172 -2.67 10.48 3.19
N ARG A 173 -3.39 9.41 2.82
CA ARG A 173 -3.36 8.82 1.48
C ARG A 173 -4.78 8.55 1.01
N PHE A 174 -5.05 8.87 -0.24
CA PHE A 174 -6.31 8.58 -0.89
C PHE A 174 -6.06 7.75 -2.14
N TYR A 175 -6.72 6.60 -2.24
CA TYR A 175 -6.52 5.63 -3.29
C TYR A 175 -7.77 5.45 -4.13
N HIS A 176 -7.59 5.35 -5.44
CA HIS A 176 -8.55 4.82 -6.40
C HIS A 176 -7.89 3.75 -7.23
N GLY A 177 -8.52 2.62 -7.39
CA GLY A 177 -7.90 1.53 -8.11
C GLY A 177 -8.86 0.45 -8.56
N PHE A 178 -8.26 -0.55 -9.19
CA PHE A 178 -8.95 -1.73 -9.69
C PHE A 178 -8.22 -2.98 -9.25
N THR A 179 -8.95 -3.96 -8.74
CA THR A 179 -8.45 -5.29 -8.49
C THR A 179 -8.79 -6.18 -9.69
N PHE A 180 -7.83 -6.97 -10.16
CA PHE A 180 -7.99 -7.91 -11.27
C PHE A 180 -7.73 -9.32 -10.78
N LYS A 181 -8.53 -10.27 -11.22
CA LYS A 181 -8.23 -11.69 -11.11
C LYS A 181 -7.42 -12.11 -12.33
N VAL A 182 -6.12 -12.36 -12.15
CA VAL A 182 -5.23 -12.79 -13.23
C VAL A 182 -5.33 -14.30 -13.43
N THR A 183 -5.28 -15.07 -12.33
CA THR A 183 -5.52 -16.51 -12.25
C THR A 183 -6.26 -16.84 -10.95
N GLU A 184 -6.56 -18.11 -10.68
CA GLU A 184 -7.14 -18.52 -9.39
C GLU A 184 -6.20 -18.21 -8.19
N LYS A 185 -4.89 -18.18 -8.41
CA LYS A 185 -3.88 -17.95 -7.38
C LYS A 185 -3.29 -16.55 -7.41
N VAL A 186 -3.47 -15.79 -8.51
CA VAL A 186 -2.83 -14.49 -8.71
C VAL A 186 -3.88 -13.41 -8.93
N SER A 187 -3.83 -12.37 -8.14
CA SER A 187 -4.56 -11.13 -8.37
C SER A 187 -3.60 -9.94 -8.48
N ALA A 188 -4.02 -8.91 -9.19
CA ALA A 188 -3.28 -7.67 -9.31
C ALA A 188 -4.17 -6.48 -8.94
N ASP A 189 -3.60 -5.48 -8.28
CA ASP A 189 -4.21 -4.17 -8.10
C ASP A 189 -3.43 -3.16 -8.96
N LEU A 190 -4.15 -2.31 -9.68
CA LEU A 190 -3.64 -1.09 -10.29
C LEU A 190 -4.32 0.08 -9.60
N TYR A 191 -3.56 1.08 -9.16
CA TYR A 191 -4.14 2.20 -8.44
C TYR A 191 -3.40 3.51 -8.71
N TYR A 192 -4.16 4.58 -8.62
CA TYR A 192 -3.65 5.91 -8.39
C TYR A 192 -3.83 6.26 -6.92
N MET A 193 -2.83 6.90 -6.33
CA MET A 193 -2.87 7.35 -4.95
C MET A 193 -2.33 8.78 -4.86
N ARG A 194 -3.05 9.64 -4.15
CA ARG A 194 -2.54 10.93 -3.70
C ARG A 194 -2.11 10.80 -2.24
N GLN A 195 -0.82 11.01 -1.98
CA GLN A 195 -0.27 11.13 -0.64
C GLN A 195 -0.13 12.61 -0.29
N SER A 196 -0.46 12.97 0.94
CA SER A 196 -0.23 14.31 1.49
C SER A 196 0.56 14.16 2.78
N ASP A 197 1.69 14.85 2.87
CA ASP A 197 2.59 14.88 4.02
C ASP A 197 2.56 16.27 4.66
N ASP A 198 2.29 16.34 5.97
CA ASP A 198 2.34 17.58 6.74
C ASP A 198 3.81 18.02 6.93
N LYS A 199 4.12 19.22 6.49
CA LYS A 199 5.42 19.90 6.64
C LYS A 199 5.39 21.01 7.68
N LYS A 200 4.40 20.98 8.60
CA LYS A 200 4.06 21.97 9.62
C LYS A 200 3.34 23.20 9.07
N ASP A 201 3.89 23.83 8.02
CA ASP A 201 3.35 25.07 7.46
C ASP A 201 2.47 24.84 6.23
N TYR A 202 2.64 23.69 5.55
CA TYR A 202 1.89 23.32 4.35
C TYR A 202 1.83 21.79 4.19
N TRP A 203 0.91 21.33 3.34
CA TRP A 203 0.83 19.94 2.94
C TRP A 203 1.55 19.75 1.61
N ASN A 204 2.59 18.91 1.62
CA ASN A 204 3.27 18.48 0.40
C ASN A 204 2.53 17.28 -0.19
N HIS A 205 2.31 17.29 -1.49
CA HIS A 205 1.56 16.27 -2.21
C HIS A 205 2.46 15.44 -3.11
N THR A 206 2.16 14.15 -3.19
CA THR A 206 2.83 13.20 -4.07
C THR A 206 1.76 12.40 -4.82
N ASN A 207 1.92 12.29 -6.12
CA ASN A 207 1.05 11.51 -6.99
C ASN A 207 1.70 10.18 -7.30
N VAL A 208 1.02 9.09 -7.03
CA VAL A 208 1.57 7.74 -7.18
C VAL A 208 0.72 6.91 -8.10
N PHE A 209 1.34 6.30 -9.10
CA PHE A 209 0.78 5.17 -9.81
C PHE A 209 1.36 3.88 -9.23
N GLY A 210 0.50 2.98 -8.76
CA GLY A 210 0.94 1.78 -8.07
C GLY A 210 0.43 0.49 -8.69
N THR A 211 1.28 -0.53 -8.61
CA THR A 211 0.92 -1.90 -8.94
C THR A 211 1.15 -2.80 -7.73
N ARG A 212 0.23 -3.75 -7.49
CA ARG A 212 0.41 -4.79 -6.49
C ARG A 212 0.00 -6.13 -7.05
N PHE A 213 0.90 -7.09 -7.00
CA PHE A 213 0.63 -8.49 -7.31
C PHE A 213 0.49 -9.29 -6.02
N ASN A 214 -0.62 -10.03 -5.89
CA ASN A 214 -0.86 -10.93 -4.77
C ASN A 214 -0.88 -12.36 -5.29
N ILE A 215 0.00 -13.21 -4.75
CA ILE A 215 0.14 -14.63 -5.09
C ILE A 215 -0.31 -15.43 -3.88
N ASN A 216 -1.23 -16.37 -4.05
CA ASN A 216 -1.80 -17.20 -2.98
C ASN A 216 -1.50 -18.68 -3.25
N PHE A 217 -0.93 -19.34 -2.25
CA PHE A 217 -0.56 -20.76 -2.28
C PHE A 217 -1.44 -21.59 -1.34
#